data_8f89f48f3a43fcd8033f5a105931a39d
#
_entry.id   8f89f48f3a43fcd8033f5a105931a39d
#
_cell.length_a   1.000
_cell.length_b   1.000
_cell.length_c   1.000
_cell.angle_alpha   90.00
_cell.angle_beta   90.00
_cell.angle_gamma   90.00
#
_symmetry.space_group_name_H-M   'P 1'
#
loop_
_entity.id
_entity.type
_entity.pdbx_description
1 polymer ?
#
loop_
_entity_poly.entity_id
_entity_poly.type
_entity_poly.pdbx_seq_one_letter_code
_entity_poly.pdbx_strand_id
1 'polypeptide(L)'
;DYSGSRGLGDVYKRQVFVVEQECIYQDIDDFDLDAIHVCGHNDGEIVAYSRLLAPGIKYVGSSIGRVLTKQTNRGTGLGKALLKESIVQCQQEWPAADISLSAQKYLEKFYSGFGFETESAAYMEDGMPHIQMTKKSS
;
A
#
# COMPACT_ATOMS: atom_id res chain seq x y z
N ASP A 1 15.36 -4.44 -2.80
CA ASP A 1 15.76 -3.60 -3.87
C ASP A 1 14.65 -3.24 -4.80
N TYR A 2 14.83 -2.18 -5.37
CA TYR A 2 13.95 -1.65 -6.32
C TYR A 2 14.39 -1.90 -7.72
N SER A 3 14.92 -3.09 -7.96
CA SER A 3 15.39 -3.45 -9.29
C SER A 3 14.31 -3.23 -10.33
N GLY A 4 13.07 -3.49 -9.97
CA GLY A 4 11.97 -3.27 -10.89
C GLY A 4 11.75 -1.83 -11.29
N SER A 5 12.37 -0.90 -10.57
CA SER A 5 12.19 0.52 -10.86
C SER A 5 13.34 1.11 -11.69
N ARG A 6 14.28 0.31 -12.12
CA ARG A 6 15.42 0.85 -12.87
C ARG A 6 15.00 1.58 -14.12
N GLY A 7 14.00 1.07 -14.81
CA GLY A 7 13.52 1.72 -16.01
C GLY A 7 12.74 2.99 -15.77
N LEU A 8 12.51 3.34 -14.50
CA LEU A 8 11.75 4.53 -14.17
C LEU A 8 12.65 5.74 -13.95
N GLY A 9 13.94 5.62 -14.21
CA GLY A 9 14.86 6.74 -14.21
C GLY A 9 15.43 7.07 -12.86
N ASP A 10 16.11 8.19 -12.82
CA ASP A 10 16.87 8.58 -11.64
C ASP A 10 16.01 8.87 -10.42
N VAL A 11 14.73 9.17 -10.60
CA VAL A 11 13.84 9.44 -9.48
C VAL A 11 13.83 8.28 -8.51
N TYR A 12 13.82 7.06 -9.02
CA TYR A 12 13.75 5.88 -8.19
C TYR A 12 15.07 5.44 -7.62
N LYS A 13 16.17 5.90 -8.20
CA LYS A 13 17.48 5.53 -7.68
C LYS A 13 17.73 6.09 -6.31
N ARG A 14 17.00 7.12 -5.92
CA ARG A 14 17.16 7.76 -4.62
C ARG A 14 16.13 7.32 -3.61
N GLN A 15 15.18 6.50 -4.03
CA GLN A 15 14.08 6.10 -3.17
C GLN A 15 14.31 4.68 -2.69
N VAL A 16 14.24 4.51 -1.39
CA VAL A 16 14.44 3.20 -0.76
C VAL A 16 13.18 2.88 0.02
N PHE A 17 12.63 1.69 -0.22
CA PHE A 17 11.51 1.23 0.58
C PHE A 17 12.03 0.36 1.70
N VAL A 18 11.64 0.71 2.91
CA VAL A 18 12.04 0.01 4.12
C VAL A 18 10.78 -0.58 4.73
N VAL A 19 10.85 -1.88 5.04
CA VAL A 19 9.75 -2.55 5.71
C VAL A 19 10.13 -2.70 7.17
N GLU A 20 9.41 -2.00 8.05
CA GLU A 20 9.73 -2.06 9.46
C GLU A 20 8.50 -1.72 10.29
N GLN A 21 8.57 -2.02 11.58
CA GLN A 21 7.42 -1.83 12.45
C GLN A 21 7.48 -0.53 13.24
N GLU A 22 8.51 0.27 13.03
CA GLU A 22 8.70 1.49 13.79
C GLU A 22 8.84 2.71 12.91
N CYS A 23 8.24 2.66 11.75
CA CYS A 23 8.20 3.81 10.85
C CYS A 23 7.42 4.93 11.54
N ILE A 24 8.01 6.10 11.62
CA ILE A 24 7.41 7.20 12.39
C ILE A 24 6.34 7.89 11.58
N TYR A 25 5.14 7.97 12.13
CA TYR A 25 4.10 8.83 11.63
C TYR A 25 3.13 9.11 12.76
N GLN A 26 2.23 10.06 12.55
CA GLN A 26 1.52 10.64 13.68
C GLN A 26 0.18 10.03 13.97
N ASP A 27 -0.40 9.34 13.03
CA ASP A 27 -1.78 8.92 13.14
C ASP A 27 -1.85 7.45 13.57
N ILE A 28 -1.61 7.22 14.84
CA ILE A 28 -1.54 5.87 15.40
C ILE A 28 -2.93 5.42 15.84
N ASP A 29 -3.30 4.18 15.50
CA ASP A 29 -4.54 3.59 16.00
C ASP A 29 -4.24 2.21 16.61
N ASP A 30 -5.30 1.50 16.99
CA ASP A 30 -5.16 0.23 17.70
C ASP A 30 -4.51 -0.86 16.86
N PHE A 31 -4.45 -0.69 15.54
CA PHE A 31 -3.87 -1.69 14.64
C PHE A 31 -2.37 -1.51 14.43
N ASP A 32 -1.81 -0.37 14.81
CA ASP A 32 -0.44 -0.06 14.41
C ASP A 32 0.62 -0.87 15.14
N LEU A 33 0.31 -1.37 16.32
CA LEU A 33 1.30 -2.11 17.12
C LEU A 33 1.69 -3.43 16.47
N ASP A 34 0.76 -4.07 15.74
CA ASP A 34 1.02 -5.36 15.12
C ASP A 34 1.13 -5.26 13.60
N ALA A 35 1.24 -4.05 13.10
CA ALA A 35 1.29 -3.81 11.66
C ALA A 35 2.71 -3.85 11.14
N ILE A 36 2.83 -4.12 9.85
CA ILE A 36 4.07 -3.92 9.13
C ILE A 36 3.94 -2.59 8.40
N HIS A 37 4.97 -1.77 8.52
CA HIS A 37 4.98 -0.45 7.90
C HIS A 37 5.95 -0.46 6.73
N VAL A 38 5.45 -0.04 5.56
CA VAL A 38 6.27 0.08 4.36
C VAL A 38 6.51 1.56 4.13
N CYS A 39 7.77 1.95 4.19
CA CYS A 39 8.15 3.36 4.09
C CYS A 39 9.07 3.58 2.91
N GLY A 40 8.71 4.53 2.05
CA GLY A 40 9.57 4.95 0.96
C GLY A 40 10.35 6.18 1.38
N HIS A 41 11.65 6.16 1.15
CA HIS A 41 12.52 7.27 1.53
C HIS A 41 13.16 7.90 0.30
N ASN A 42 13.35 9.20 0.37
CA ASN A 42 14.08 9.95 -0.64
C ASN A 42 14.95 10.95 0.10
N ASP A 43 16.27 10.78 -0.01
CA ASP A 43 17.24 11.65 0.69
C ASP A 43 16.97 11.71 2.21
N GLY A 44 16.63 10.57 2.80
CA GLY A 44 16.40 10.48 4.24
C GLY A 44 15.02 10.91 4.69
N GLU A 45 14.18 11.34 3.77
CA GLU A 45 12.83 11.80 4.10
C GLU A 45 11.81 10.75 3.68
N ILE A 46 10.79 10.52 4.53
CA ILE A 46 9.71 9.60 4.18
C ILE A 46 8.79 10.28 3.18
N VAL A 47 8.68 9.70 1.98
CA VAL A 47 7.85 10.26 0.91
C VAL A 47 6.69 9.35 0.54
N ALA A 48 6.67 8.13 1.07
CA ALA A 48 5.60 7.17 0.81
C ALA A 48 5.43 6.28 2.01
N TYR A 49 4.19 5.86 2.26
CA TYR A 49 3.90 5.04 3.43
C TYR A 49 2.67 4.17 3.17
N SER A 50 2.73 2.92 3.64
CA SER A 50 1.54 2.08 3.72
C SER A 50 1.65 1.20 4.97
N ARG A 51 0.48 0.69 5.39
CA ARG A 51 0.38 -0.16 6.57
C ARG A 51 -0.21 -1.50 6.14
N LEU A 52 0.45 -2.59 6.53
CA LEU A 52 0.01 -3.94 6.21
C LEU A 52 -0.47 -4.63 7.49
N LEU A 53 -1.64 -5.24 7.42
CA LEU A 53 -2.22 -5.94 8.56
C LEU A 53 -2.37 -7.43 8.24
N ALA A 54 -2.13 -8.24 9.25
CA ALA A 54 -2.23 -9.70 9.13
C ALA A 54 -3.67 -10.13 8.85
N PRO A 55 -3.86 -11.34 8.29
CA PRO A 55 -5.21 -11.87 8.10
C PRO A 55 -6.00 -11.91 9.39
N GLY A 56 -7.28 -11.58 9.30
CA GLY A 56 -8.19 -11.66 10.42
C GLY A 56 -8.24 -10.43 11.30
N ILE A 57 -7.40 -9.42 11.04
CA ILE A 57 -7.44 -8.19 11.84
C ILE A 57 -8.53 -7.27 11.32
N LYS A 58 -8.48 -6.91 10.05
CA LYS A 58 -9.45 -6.01 9.46
C LYS A 58 -10.33 -6.70 8.44
N TYR A 59 -9.78 -7.64 7.72
CA TYR A 59 -10.49 -8.46 6.75
C TYR A 59 -10.11 -9.92 6.99
N VAL A 60 -10.81 -10.83 6.32
CA VAL A 60 -10.45 -12.25 6.41
C VAL A 60 -9.03 -12.47 5.93
N GLY A 61 -8.64 -11.81 4.85
CA GLY A 61 -7.25 -11.85 4.38
C GLY A 61 -6.42 -10.74 4.99
N SER A 62 -5.21 -10.59 4.48
CA SER A 62 -4.36 -9.48 4.87
C SER A 62 -4.89 -8.18 4.26
N SER A 63 -4.38 -7.04 4.71
CA SER A 63 -4.85 -5.78 4.18
C SER A 63 -3.71 -4.79 3.98
N ILE A 64 -3.91 -3.90 3.03
CA ILE A 64 -3.04 -2.74 2.79
C ILE A 64 -3.88 -1.51 3.08
N GLY A 65 -3.38 -0.65 3.95
CA GLY A 65 -4.10 0.57 4.30
C GLY A 65 -3.17 1.75 4.48
N ARG A 66 -3.77 2.89 4.71
CA ARG A 66 -3.06 4.15 4.94
C ARG A 66 -2.02 4.43 3.85
N VAL A 67 -2.40 4.19 2.59
CA VAL A 67 -1.50 4.38 1.45
C VAL A 67 -1.36 5.87 1.21
N LEU A 68 -0.18 6.40 1.44
CA LEU A 68 0.10 7.82 1.33
C LEU A 68 1.36 8.05 0.53
N THR A 69 1.34 9.06 -0.33
CA THR A 69 2.53 9.53 -1.01
C THR A 69 2.62 11.04 -0.85
N LYS A 70 3.84 11.55 -0.74
CA LYS A 70 4.04 12.97 -0.62
C LYS A 70 3.60 13.65 -1.90
N GLN A 71 2.89 14.77 -1.78
CA GLN A 71 2.31 15.42 -2.93
C GLN A 71 3.36 15.87 -3.95
N THR A 72 4.51 16.31 -3.47
CA THR A 72 5.57 16.76 -4.35
C THR A 72 6.16 15.65 -5.20
N ASN A 73 5.87 14.39 -4.85
CA ASN A 73 6.38 13.22 -5.58
C ASN A 73 5.30 12.57 -6.44
N ARG A 74 4.13 13.18 -6.54
CA ARG A 74 3.07 12.64 -7.40
C ARG A 74 3.46 12.77 -8.86
N GLY A 75 3.01 11.80 -9.66
CA GLY A 75 3.35 11.78 -11.07
C GLY A 75 4.68 11.14 -11.38
N THR A 76 5.43 10.72 -10.36
CA THR A 76 6.72 10.07 -10.56
C THR A 76 6.63 8.54 -10.56
N GLY A 77 5.42 7.99 -10.43
CA GLY A 77 5.24 6.55 -10.31
C GLY A 77 5.45 6.03 -8.90
N LEU A 78 5.61 6.91 -7.92
CA LEU A 78 5.87 6.50 -6.54
C LEU A 78 4.71 5.69 -5.96
N GLY A 79 3.47 6.07 -6.28
CA GLY A 79 2.31 5.31 -5.81
C GLY A 79 2.30 3.89 -6.34
N LYS A 80 2.67 3.69 -7.60
CA LYS A 80 2.76 2.35 -8.18
C LYS A 80 3.83 1.54 -7.48
N ALA A 81 4.99 2.14 -7.24
CA ALA A 81 6.09 1.46 -6.59
C ALA A 81 5.74 1.09 -5.15
N LEU A 82 5.08 2.00 -4.43
CA LEU A 82 4.63 1.72 -3.07
C LEU A 82 3.66 0.56 -3.05
N LEU A 83 2.66 0.55 -3.93
CA LEU A 83 1.69 -0.51 -3.96
C LEU A 83 2.33 -1.84 -4.34
N LYS A 84 3.23 -1.83 -5.31
CA LYS A 84 3.93 -3.04 -5.71
C LYS A 84 4.73 -3.62 -4.55
N GLU A 85 5.46 -2.79 -3.83
CA GLU A 85 6.22 -3.26 -2.68
C GLU A 85 5.30 -3.77 -1.57
N SER A 86 4.19 -3.09 -1.33
CA SER A 86 3.22 -3.51 -0.33
C SER A 86 2.65 -4.89 -0.65
N ILE A 87 2.32 -5.13 -1.91
CA ILE A 87 1.82 -6.43 -2.34
C ILE A 87 2.88 -7.51 -2.13
N VAL A 88 4.12 -7.24 -2.53
CA VAL A 88 5.21 -8.20 -2.36
C VAL A 88 5.38 -8.58 -0.89
N GLN A 89 5.36 -7.58 0.00
CA GLN A 89 5.52 -7.86 1.42
C GLN A 89 4.35 -8.65 2.00
N CYS A 90 3.12 -8.35 1.58
CA CYS A 90 1.97 -9.15 1.99
C CYS A 90 2.11 -10.60 1.54
N GLN A 91 2.57 -10.80 0.31
CA GLN A 91 2.72 -12.15 -0.23
C GLN A 91 3.83 -12.92 0.45
N GLN A 92 4.87 -12.22 0.89
CA GLN A 92 5.96 -12.87 1.62
C GLN A 92 5.58 -13.22 3.05
N GLU A 93 4.85 -12.31 3.72
CA GLU A 93 4.45 -12.54 5.11
C GLU A 93 3.29 -13.52 5.24
N TRP A 94 2.32 -13.41 4.33
CA TRP A 94 1.09 -14.20 4.41
C TRP A 94 0.76 -14.78 3.04
N PRO A 95 1.55 -15.75 2.56
CA PRO A 95 1.44 -16.21 1.17
C PRO A 95 0.11 -16.87 0.80
N ALA A 96 -0.58 -17.43 1.78
CA ALA A 96 -1.86 -18.08 1.51
C ALA A 96 -3.07 -17.17 1.63
N ALA A 97 -2.86 -15.91 2.01
CA ALA A 97 -3.96 -15.01 2.28
C ALA A 97 -4.22 -14.09 1.10
N ASP A 98 -5.49 -13.81 0.85
CA ASP A 98 -5.86 -12.76 -0.09
C ASP A 98 -5.47 -11.42 0.50
N ILE A 99 -5.39 -10.40 -0.34
CA ILE A 99 -5.07 -9.03 0.09
C ILE A 99 -6.29 -8.16 -0.18
N SER A 100 -6.81 -7.51 0.85
CA SER A 100 -7.97 -6.63 0.72
C SER A 100 -7.61 -5.21 1.06
N LEU A 101 -8.35 -4.27 0.50
CA LEU A 101 -8.17 -2.86 0.81
C LEU A 101 -9.47 -2.09 0.54
N SER A 102 -9.53 -0.90 1.12
CA SER A 102 -10.60 0.05 0.85
C SER A 102 -10.03 1.12 -0.07
N ALA A 103 -10.51 1.14 -1.30
CA ALA A 103 -10.00 2.03 -2.33
C ALA A 103 -10.97 3.17 -2.59
N GLN A 104 -10.44 4.38 -2.76
CA GLN A 104 -11.27 5.45 -3.27
C GLN A 104 -11.80 5.04 -4.65
N LYS A 105 -13.09 5.27 -4.86
CA LYS A 105 -13.76 4.75 -6.06
C LYS A 105 -13.06 5.17 -7.35
N TYR A 106 -12.55 6.40 -7.40
CA TYR A 106 -11.91 6.89 -8.63
C TYR A 106 -10.58 6.21 -8.92
N LEU A 107 -10.03 5.44 -7.97
CA LEU A 107 -8.79 4.71 -8.16
C LEU A 107 -9.03 3.24 -8.51
N GLU A 108 -10.26 2.87 -8.80
CA GLU A 108 -10.60 1.48 -9.10
C GLU A 108 -9.73 0.88 -10.20
N LYS A 109 -9.55 1.63 -11.30
CA LYS A 109 -8.73 1.13 -12.41
C LYS A 109 -7.27 0.97 -12.02
N PHE A 110 -6.78 1.89 -11.20
CA PHE A 110 -5.40 1.82 -10.73
C PHE A 110 -5.15 0.51 -9.99
N TYR A 111 -6.02 0.16 -9.04
CA TYR A 111 -5.86 -1.07 -8.29
C TYR A 111 -6.15 -2.31 -9.14
N SER A 112 -7.09 -2.21 -10.08
CA SER A 112 -7.36 -3.32 -10.99
C SER A 112 -6.14 -3.70 -11.80
N GLY A 113 -5.31 -2.75 -12.14
CA GLY A 113 -4.07 -3.00 -12.85
C GLY A 113 -3.09 -3.87 -12.09
N PHE A 114 -3.27 -3.99 -10.78
CA PHE A 114 -2.42 -4.85 -9.93
C PHE A 114 -3.11 -6.16 -9.57
N GLY A 115 -4.27 -6.44 -10.16
CA GLY A 115 -4.95 -7.70 -9.92
C GLY A 115 -6.03 -7.66 -8.85
N PHE A 116 -6.36 -6.47 -8.36
CA PHE A 116 -7.46 -6.33 -7.40
C PHE A 116 -8.79 -6.30 -8.12
N GLU A 117 -9.80 -6.92 -7.52
CA GLU A 117 -11.16 -6.96 -8.05
C GLU A 117 -12.10 -6.32 -7.05
N THR A 118 -13.06 -5.56 -7.54
CA THR A 118 -14.06 -4.91 -6.70
C THR A 118 -14.99 -5.95 -6.11
N GLU A 119 -15.20 -5.89 -4.80
CA GLU A 119 -16.05 -6.85 -4.10
C GLU A 119 -17.22 -6.22 -3.36
N SER A 120 -17.39 -4.93 -3.43
CA SER A 120 -18.50 -4.29 -2.74
C SER A 120 -19.10 -3.17 -3.57
N ALA A 121 -20.32 -2.78 -3.22
CA ALA A 121 -20.87 -1.53 -3.71
C ALA A 121 -20.10 -0.37 -3.07
N ALA A 122 -20.23 0.80 -3.64
CA ALA A 122 -19.58 1.98 -3.08
C ALA A 122 -20.20 2.32 -1.73
N TYR A 123 -19.33 2.79 -0.82
CA TYR A 123 -19.73 3.26 0.51
C TYR A 123 -18.94 4.52 0.82
N MET A 124 -19.43 5.30 1.75
CA MET A 124 -18.77 6.56 2.10
C MET A 124 -17.74 6.31 3.19
N GLU A 125 -16.56 6.84 3.00
CA GLU A 125 -15.48 6.78 3.98
C GLU A 125 -14.73 8.09 3.86
N ASP A 126 -14.58 8.79 4.98
CA ASP A 126 -13.90 10.10 5.01
C ASP A 126 -14.49 11.08 3.98
N GLY A 127 -15.81 11.02 3.81
CA GLY A 127 -16.52 11.93 2.92
C GLY A 127 -16.38 11.63 1.44
N MET A 128 -15.79 10.50 1.07
CA MET A 128 -15.60 10.14 -0.32
C MET A 128 -16.06 8.70 -0.60
N PRO A 129 -16.54 8.43 -1.83
CA PRO A 129 -16.93 7.07 -2.19
C PRO A 129 -15.73 6.13 -2.19
N HIS A 130 -15.88 4.99 -1.54
CA HIS A 130 -14.86 3.94 -1.50
C HIS A 130 -15.48 2.61 -1.90
N ILE A 131 -14.64 1.67 -2.29
CA ILE A 131 -15.04 0.31 -2.59
C ILE A 131 -14.05 -0.64 -1.93
N GLN A 132 -14.51 -1.82 -1.57
CA GLN A 132 -13.60 -2.87 -1.12
C GLN A 132 -13.09 -3.62 -2.34
N MET A 133 -11.78 -3.79 -2.41
CA MET A 133 -11.14 -4.55 -3.49
C MET A 133 -10.25 -5.62 -2.89
N THR A 134 -10.17 -6.75 -3.57
CA THR A 134 -9.40 -7.90 -3.10
C THR A 134 -8.57 -8.48 -4.22
N LYS A 135 -7.31 -8.78 -3.92
CA LYS A 135 -6.42 -9.52 -4.79
C LYS A 135 -6.31 -10.93 -4.23
N LYS A 136 -6.71 -11.92 -5.00
CA LYS A 136 -6.69 -13.31 -4.54
C LYS A 136 -5.28 -13.82 -4.42
N SER A 137 -5.07 -14.69 -3.44
CA SER A 137 -3.82 -15.43 -3.36
C SER A 137 -3.72 -16.36 -4.55
N SER A 138 -2.54 -16.55 -5.06
CA SER A 138 -2.36 -17.39 -6.24
C SER A 138 -2.20 -18.87 -5.89
#